data_9be841e03167fde8ffd7cae9ec60aa2f
#
_entry.id   9be841e03167fde8ffd7cae9ec60aa2f
#
_cell.length_a   1.000
_cell.length_b   1.000
_cell.length_c   1.000
_cell.angle_alpha   90.00
_cell.angle_beta   90.00
_cell.angle_gamma   90.00
#
_symmetry.space_group_name_H-M   'P 1'
#
loop_
_entity.id
_entity.type
_entity.pdbx_description
1 polymer ?
#
loop_
_entity_poly.entity_id
_entity_poly.type
_entity_poly.pdbx_seq_one_letter_code
_entity_poly.pdbx_strand_id
1 'polypeptide(L)'
;MVRETAPSPTAWAGPRKLLRRLRDVMAGPGDAQDRLDRIAKLIAGDMVAEVCSIYVRRAGDVLELFATQGLKPEAVHNTRLRIGEGIVGAVAADSRPMALAEARKHPSFAYRPETGEEIYTSMMG
;
A
#
# COMPACT_ATOMS: atom_id res chain seq x y z
N MET A 1 -0.84 0.04 1.40
CA MET A 1 -2.06 -0.45 0.73
C MET A 1 -1.71 -1.50 -0.30
N VAL A 2 -2.46 -2.56 -0.36
CA VAL A 2 -2.24 -3.69 -1.25
C VAL A 2 -3.41 -3.85 -2.21
N ARG A 3 -3.11 -4.09 -3.49
CA ARG A 3 -4.13 -4.42 -4.50
C ARG A 3 -3.93 -5.84 -4.97
N GLU A 4 -5.01 -6.62 -4.98
CA GLU A 4 -5.00 -8.02 -5.34
C GLU A 4 -5.71 -8.25 -6.66
N THR A 5 -5.16 -9.18 -7.48
CA THR A 5 -5.81 -9.61 -8.73
C THR A 5 -6.88 -10.65 -8.47
N ALA A 6 -6.59 -11.60 -7.59
CA ALA A 6 -7.53 -12.65 -7.21
C ALA A 6 -7.17 -13.15 -5.82
N PRO A 7 -8.15 -13.33 -4.92
CA PRO A 7 -7.86 -13.92 -3.62
C PRO A 7 -7.41 -15.37 -3.80
N SER A 8 -6.31 -15.73 -3.18
CA SER A 8 -5.79 -17.08 -3.13
C SER A 8 -5.66 -17.52 -1.69
N PRO A 9 -6.27 -18.65 -1.30
CA PRO A 9 -6.10 -19.17 0.06
C PRO A 9 -4.65 -19.41 0.43
N THR A 10 -3.80 -19.75 -0.55
CA THR A 10 -2.37 -20.00 -0.32
C THR A 10 -1.57 -18.70 -0.09
N ALA A 11 -2.08 -17.53 -0.52
CA ALA A 11 -1.42 -16.25 -0.30
C ALA A 11 -1.31 -15.91 1.20
N TRP A 12 -2.16 -16.50 2.03
CA TRP A 12 -2.18 -16.29 3.48
C TRP A 12 -1.58 -17.43 4.27
N ALA A 13 -1.00 -18.44 3.60
CA ALA A 13 -0.54 -19.67 4.22
C ALA A 13 0.69 -19.52 5.11
N GLY A 14 1.20 -18.32 5.35
CA GLY A 14 2.36 -18.09 6.19
C GLY A 14 2.44 -16.70 6.80
N PRO A 15 1.38 -16.21 7.51
CA PRO A 15 1.43 -14.85 8.08
C PRO A 15 2.59 -14.65 9.04
N ARG A 16 2.97 -15.69 9.80
CA ARG A 16 4.14 -15.63 10.70
C ARG A 16 5.44 -15.53 9.91
N LYS A 17 5.53 -16.22 8.77
CA LYS A 17 6.69 -16.17 7.90
C LYS A 17 6.84 -14.78 7.28
N LEU A 18 5.75 -14.19 6.81
CA LEU A 18 5.75 -12.83 6.29
C LEU A 18 6.20 -11.83 7.37
N LEU A 19 5.62 -11.89 8.56
CA LEU A 19 5.99 -11.01 9.67
C LEU A 19 7.48 -11.13 10.03
N ARG A 20 8.02 -12.35 10.02
CA ARG A 20 9.44 -12.57 10.27
C ARG A 20 10.31 -11.92 9.21
N ARG A 21 9.95 -12.09 7.92
CA ARG A 21 10.68 -11.46 6.81
C ARG A 21 10.62 -9.93 6.89
N LEU A 22 9.46 -9.36 7.23
CA LEU A 22 9.33 -7.92 7.41
C LEU A 22 10.25 -7.42 8.54
N ARG A 23 10.29 -8.15 9.64
CA ARG A 23 11.17 -7.81 10.77
C ARG A 23 12.64 -7.84 10.35
N ASP A 24 13.05 -8.86 9.59
CA ASP A 24 14.42 -8.99 9.11
C ASP A 24 14.81 -7.85 8.18
N VAL A 25 13.90 -7.44 7.28
CA VAL A 25 14.13 -6.28 6.40
C VAL A 25 14.26 -4.99 7.21
N MET A 26 13.40 -4.78 8.20
CA MET A 26 13.47 -3.58 9.05
C MET A 26 14.74 -3.50 9.89
N ALA A 27 15.28 -4.64 10.29
CA ALA A 27 16.54 -4.71 11.03
C ALA A 27 17.78 -4.72 10.13
N GLY A 28 17.59 -4.84 8.81
CA GLY A 28 18.69 -4.99 7.86
C GLY A 28 19.35 -3.67 7.46
N PRO A 29 20.35 -3.75 6.56
CA PRO A 29 21.08 -2.58 6.08
C PRO A 29 20.23 -1.69 5.17
N GLY A 30 20.71 -0.48 4.92
CA GLY A 30 20.07 0.49 4.05
C GLY A 30 19.38 1.60 4.84
N ASP A 31 19.00 2.66 4.13
CA ASP A 31 18.21 3.74 4.70
C ASP A 31 16.70 3.40 4.72
N ALA A 32 15.89 4.34 5.19
CA ALA A 32 14.45 4.13 5.28
C ALA A 32 13.83 3.87 3.90
N GLN A 33 14.28 4.55 2.87
CA GLN A 33 13.79 4.34 1.50
C GLN A 33 14.06 2.92 1.03
N ASP A 34 15.30 2.43 1.19
CA ASP A 34 15.68 1.09 0.78
C ASP A 34 14.87 0.03 1.50
N ARG A 35 14.68 0.20 2.80
CA ARG A 35 13.90 -0.76 3.61
C ARG A 35 12.44 -0.81 3.19
N LEU A 36 11.81 0.35 3.01
CA LEU A 36 10.40 0.41 2.65
C LEU A 36 10.17 -0.07 1.22
N ASP A 37 11.08 0.19 0.29
CA ASP A 37 11.02 -0.35 -1.07
C ASP A 37 11.06 -1.88 -1.04
N ARG A 38 11.93 -2.47 -0.24
CA ARG A 38 11.99 -3.94 -0.08
C ARG A 38 10.74 -4.50 0.56
N ILE A 39 10.17 -3.80 1.54
CA ILE A 39 8.93 -4.22 2.19
C ILE A 39 7.78 -4.22 1.20
N ALA A 40 7.62 -3.18 0.40
CA ALA A 40 6.57 -3.10 -0.62
C ALA A 40 6.67 -4.28 -1.60
N LYS A 41 7.87 -4.59 -2.06
CA LYS A 41 8.13 -5.70 -2.96
C LYS A 41 7.82 -7.05 -2.30
N LEU A 42 8.22 -7.22 -1.05
CA LEU A 42 7.99 -8.46 -0.30
C LEU A 42 6.50 -8.71 -0.09
N ILE A 43 5.74 -7.70 0.32
CA ILE A 43 4.31 -7.83 0.55
C ILE A 43 3.59 -8.13 -0.76
N ALA A 44 3.91 -7.42 -1.84
CA ALA A 44 3.30 -7.66 -3.15
C ALA A 44 3.52 -9.11 -3.60
N GLY A 45 4.72 -9.64 -3.41
CA GLY A 45 5.05 -11.02 -3.76
C GLY A 45 4.31 -12.04 -2.91
N ASP A 46 4.32 -11.86 -1.59
CA ASP A 46 3.71 -12.82 -0.65
C ASP A 46 2.18 -12.82 -0.75
N MET A 47 1.55 -11.69 -1.05
CA MET A 47 0.11 -11.57 -1.17
C MET A 47 -0.40 -11.74 -2.60
N VAL A 48 0.49 -12.00 -3.55
CA VAL A 48 0.16 -12.12 -4.97
C VAL A 48 -0.65 -10.90 -5.42
N ALA A 49 -0.16 -9.72 -5.06
CA ALA A 49 -0.80 -8.45 -5.40
C ALA A 49 -0.09 -7.81 -6.59
N GLU A 50 -0.85 -7.14 -7.45
CA GLU A 50 -0.28 -6.37 -8.57
C GLU A 50 0.42 -5.12 -8.06
N VAL A 51 -0.11 -4.53 -6.99
CA VAL A 51 0.39 -3.29 -6.42
C VAL A 51 0.45 -3.40 -4.90
N CYS A 52 1.54 -2.96 -4.33
CA CYS A 52 1.66 -2.66 -2.91
C CYS A 52 2.25 -1.26 -2.74
N SER A 53 1.57 -0.41 -2.01
CA SER A 53 2.02 0.96 -1.75
C SER A 53 2.06 1.25 -0.26
N ILE A 54 3.12 1.92 0.16
CA ILE A 54 3.32 2.31 1.56
C ILE A 54 3.29 3.83 1.64
N TYR A 55 2.37 4.33 2.46
CA TYR A 55 2.26 5.74 2.77
C TYR A 55 2.81 6.00 4.15
N VAL A 56 3.53 7.09 4.32
CA VAL A 56 4.10 7.51 5.59
C VAL A 56 3.42 8.80 6.03
N ARG A 57 3.01 8.84 7.29
CA ARG A 57 2.42 10.04 7.88
C ARG A 57 3.49 11.11 8.09
N ARG A 58 3.22 12.28 7.56
CA ARG A 58 4.05 13.48 7.74
C ARG A 58 3.35 14.48 8.66
N ALA A 59 4.06 15.56 8.99
CA ALA A 59 3.49 16.65 9.77
C ALA A 59 2.25 17.23 9.08
N GLY A 60 1.28 17.72 9.87
CA GLY A 60 0.05 18.30 9.35
C GLY A 60 -0.98 17.28 8.85
N ASP A 61 -0.93 16.05 9.37
CA ASP A 61 -1.85 14.98 9.01
C ASP A 61 -1.87 14.66 7.50
N VAL A 62 -0.70 14.68 6.89
CA VAL A 62 -0.50 14.34 5.49
C VAL A 62 0.10 12.94 5.37
N LEU A 63 -0.41 12.16 4.43
CA LEU A 63 0.13 10.87 4.03
C LEU A 63 0.88 11.05 2.72
N GLU A 64 2.15 10.68 2.71
CA GLU A 64 3.00 10.75 1.52
C GLU A 64 3.28 9.34 1.01
N LEU A 65 3.09 9.12 -0.28
CA LEU A 65 3.50 7.85 -0.92
C LEU A 65 5.01 7.76 -0.83
N PHE A 66 5.49 6.81 -0.05
CA PHE A 66 6.92 6.66 0.23
C PHE A 66 7.57 5.54 -0.57
N ALA A 67 6.86 4.44 -0.77
CA ALA A 67 7.34 3.29 -1.53
C ALA A 67 6.19 2.63 -2.26
N THR A 68 6.45 2.13 -3.45
CA THR A 68 5.45 1.40 -4.22
C THR A 68 6.09 0.29 -5.05
N GLN A 69 5.36 -0.80 -5.16
CA GLN A 69 5.60 -1.85 -6.14
C GLN A 69 4.37 -1.88 -7.05
N GLY A 70 4.56 -1.57 -8.32
CA GLY A 70 3.50 -1.64 -9.32
C GLY A 70 2.86 -0.33 -9.76
N LEU A 71 2.88 0.72 -8.95
CA LEU A 71 2.46 2.05 -9.39
C LEU A 71 3.60 2.77 -10.12
N LYS A 72 3.28 3.92 -10.73
CA LYS A 72 4.29 4.72 -11.42
C LYS A 72 5.36 5.19 -10.43
N PRO A 73 6.65 4.95 -10.70
CA PRO A 73 7.72 5.35 -9.78
C PRO A 73 7.78 6.85 -9.50
N GLU A 74 7.38 7.67 -10.47
CA GLU A 74 7.38 9.12 -10.31
C GLU A 74 6.35 9.63 -9.30
N ALA A 75 5.39 8.79 -8.91
CA ALA A 75 4.43 9.13 -7.86
C ALA A 75 5.05 9.11 -6.47
N VAL A 76 6.15 8.40 -6.27
CA VAL A 76 6.83 8.32 -4.97
C VAL A 76 7.27 9.72 -4.55
N HIS A 77 6.94 10.10 -3.29
CA HIS A 77 7.14 11.42 -2.69
C HIS A 77 6.36 12.56 -3.34
N ASN A 78 5.66 12.32 -4.46
CA ASN A 78 4.86 13.32 -5.14
C ASN A 78 3.36 13.18 -4.88
N THR A 79 2.90 11.98 -4.54
CA THR A 79 1.50 11.74 -4.19
C THR A 79 1.31 11.95 -2.70
N ARG A 80 0.39 12.83 -2.34
CA ARG A 80 0.05 13.17 -0.95
C ARG A 80 -1.46 13.18 -0.77
N LEU A 81 -1.89 12.67 0.37
CA LEU A 81 -3.28 12.64 0.78
C LEU A 81 -3.38 13.15 2.21
N ARG A 82 -4.48 13.81 2.54
CA ARG A 82 -4.76 14.15 3.93
C ARG A 82 -5.38 12.95 4.64
N ILE A 83 -5.19 12.87 5.95
CA ILE A 83 -5.92 11.91 6.77
C ILE A 83 -7.42 12.11 6.52
N GLY A 84 -8.13 11.05 6.18
CA GLY A 84 -9.54 11.09 5.81
C GLY A 84 -9.82 11.26 4.32
N GLU A 85 -8.83 11.63 3.52
CA GLU A 85 -8.97 11.81 2.08
C GLU A 85 -8.63 10.51 1.34
N GLY A 86 -9.50 10.08 0.44
CA GLY A 86 -9.33 8.85 -0.31
C GLY A 86 -9.46 7.61 0.58
N ILE A 87 -9.31 6.43 -0.03
CA ILE A 87 -9.40 5.16 0.71
C ILE A 87 -8.24 5.03 1.68
N VAL A 88 -7.03 5.39 1.27
CA VAL A 88 -5.84 5.36 2.13
C VAL A 88 -6.04 6.30 3.33
N GLY A 89 -6.52 7.53 3.08
CA GLY A 89 -6.79 8.48 4.16
C GLY A 89 -7.89 8.01 5.10
N ALA A 90 -8.92 7.35 4.60
CA ALA A 90 -9.98 6.78 5.42
C ALA A 90 -9.47 5.66 6.32
N VAL A 91 -8.63 4.77 5.78
CA VAL A 91 -7.99 3.71 6.57
C VAL A 91 -7.13 4.31 7.67
N ALA A 92 -6.35 5.34 7.36
CA ALA A 92 -5.50 6.01 8.35
C ALA A 92 -6.30 6.72 9.44
N ALA A 93 -7.43 7.34 9.07
CA ALA A 93 -8.29 8.03 10.02
C ALA A 93 -8.95 7.07 11.01
N ASP A 94 -9.44 5.94 10.51
CA ASP A 94 -10.20 4.96 11.31
C ASP A 94 -9.31 3.92 11.99
N SER A 95 -8.07 3.77 11.54
CA SER A 95 -7.14 2.73 11.99
C SER A 95 -7.75 1.32 11.86
N ARG A 96 -8.49 1.10 10.77
CA ARG A 96 -9.17 -0.16 10.48
C ARG A 96 -8.83 -0.66 9.09
N PRO A 97 -8.59 -1.97 8.94
CA PRO A 97 -8.41 -2.55 7.62
C PRO A 97 -9.66 -2.37 6.75
N MET A 98 -9.44 -2.25 5.45
CA MET A 98 -10.53 -2.13 4.47
C MET A 98 -10.20 -2.99 3.26
N ALA A 99 -11.16 -3.77 2.78
CA ALA A 99 -11.03 -4.58 1.58
C ALA A 99 -12.20 -4.29 0.65
N LEU A 100 -11.91 -3.93 -0.60
CA LEU A 100 -12.91 -3.48 -1.56
C LEU A 100 -12.76 -4.20 -2.89
N ALA A 101 -13.86 -4.74 -3.43
CA ALA A 101 -13.87 -5.37 -4.75
C ALA A 101 -13.84 -4.33 -5.88
N GLU A 102 -14.55 -3.21 -5.70
CA GLU A 102 -14.63 -2.13 -6.69
C GLU A 102 -14.33 -0.79 -5.99
N ALA A 103 -13.04 -0.52 -5.80
CA ALA A 103 -12.56 0.63 -5.03
C ALA A 103 -13.04 1.97 -5.60
N ARG A 104 -13.11 2.11 -6.93
CA ARG A 104 -13.51 3.37 -7.56
C ARG A 104 -14.96 3.78 -7.26
N LYS A 105 -15.80 2.84 -6.87
CA LYS A 105 -17.20 3.10 -6.51
C LYS A 105 -17.35 3.47 -5.03
N HIS A 106 -16.30 3.34 -4.24
CA HIS A 106 -16.36 3.68 -2.82
C HIS A 106 -16.40 5.21 -2.65
N PRO A 107 -17.27 5.75 -1.76
CA PRO A 107 -17.38 7.21 -1.58
C PRO A 107 -16.09 7.89 -1.12
N SER A 108 -15.16 7.15 -0.48
CA SER A 108 -13.87 7.70 -0.08
C SER A 108 -12.82 7.69 -1.17
N PHE A 109 -13.10 7.14 -2.36
CA PHE A 109 -12.11 7.06 -3.43
C PHE A 109 -11.70 8.46 -3.92
N ALA A 110 -10.38 8.69 -3.97
CA ALA A 110 -9.78 9.92 -4.51
C ALA A 110 -8.89 9.56 -5.70
N TYR A 111 -9.17 10.15 -6.86
CA TYR A 111 -8.42 9.90 -8.08
C TYR A 111 -7.09 10.64 -8.06
N ARG A 112 -6.01 9.90 -8.34
CA ARG A 112 -4.65 10.44 -8.46
C ARG A 112 -4.03 9.89 -9.74
N PRO A 113 -4.14 10.60 -10.87
CA PRO A 113 -3.69 10.10 -12.18
C PRO A 113 -2.20 9.76 -12.23
N GLU A 114 -1.38 10.42 -11.43
CA GLU A 114 0.05 10.16 -11.38
C GLU A 114 0.41 8.75 -10.88
N THR A 115 -0.49 8.08 -10.19
CA THR A 115 -0.27 6.72 -9.70
C THR A 115 -0.59 5.64 -10.71
N GLY A 116 -1.50 5.91 -11.64
CA GLY A 116 -2.00 4.91 -12.58
C GLY A 116 -2.96 3.90 -11.97
N GLU A 117 -3.55 4.20 -10.81
CA GLU A 117 -4.43 3.27 -10.08
C GLU A 117 -5.76 2.99 -10.77
N GLU A 118 -6.17 3.80 -11.72
CA GLU A 118 -7.47 3.67 -12.40
C GLU A 118 -7.65 2.33 -13.14
N ILE A 119 -6.55 1.63 -13.44
CA ILE A 119 -6.62 0.32 -14.10
C ILE A 119 -6.93 -0.83 -13.13
N TYR A 120 -6.87 -0.58 -11.83
CA TYR A 120 -7.11 -1.61 -10.81
C TYR A 120 -8.49 -1.44 -10.20
N THR A 121 -9.16 -2.54 -9.90
CA THR A 121 -10.54 -2.53 -9.37
C THR A 121 -10.62 -2.91 -7.91
N SER A 122 -9.92 -3.94 -7.46
CA SER A 122 -9.96 -4.37 -6.07
C SER A 122 -8.84 -3.75 -5.25
N MET A 123 -9.11 -3.53 -3.97
CA MET A 123 -8.17 -2.87 -3.07
C MET A 123 -8.34 -3.37 -1.64
N MET A 124 -7.22 -3.52 -0.93
CA MET A 124 -7.18 -3.81 0.51
C MET A 124 -6.18 -2.87 1.19
N GLY A 125 -6.58 -2.30 2.29
CA GLY A 125 -5.72 -1.42 3.08
C GLY A 125 -5.83 -1.66 4.56
#